data_9c50151a7eb9a9f8e38a88ba9b4182aa
#
_entry.id   9c50151a7eb9a9f8e38a88ba9b4182aa
#
_cell.length_a   1.000
_cell.length_b   1.000
_cell.length_c   1.000
_cell.angle_alpha   90.00
_cell.angle_beta   90.00
_cell.angle_gamma   90.00
#
_symmetry.space_group_name_H-M   'P 1'
#
loop_
_entity.id
_entity.type
_entity.pdbx_description
1 polymer ?
#
loop_
_entity_poly.entity_id
_entity_poly.type
_entity_poly.pdbx_seq_one_letter_code
_entity_poly.pdbx_strand_id
1 'polypeptide(L)'
;MSRSLSKALPVAALLLGALTPAAASAALAVGAKAPDFTTRGARAGKTFTLTLSHQLKRGPVVLYFFPKAFTPGCSAEAREFAANIDKFTKAGATVIGMSADPVDDLVAFSTKECAGKFAVASAGPTIIKGYDVAMPIMSGMTDRTSYVISPSGRIAFVHSEMRYAGHVKATLAAVEAMKK
;
A
#
# COMPACT_ATOMS: atom_id res chain seq x y z
N MET A 1 76.86 -32.81 6.43
CA MET A 1 75.76 -32.53 7.41
C MET A 1 75.17 -31.16 7.09
N SER A 2 74.05 -31.11 6.37
CA SER A 2 73.40 -29.85 6.00
C SER A 2 71.92 -29.98 6.30
N ARG A 3 71.40 -29.22 7.28
CA ARG A 3 70.01 -29.21 7.71
C ARG A 3 69.27 -28.17 6.89
N SER A 4 68.36 -28.64 6.06
CA SER A 4 67.38 -27.77 5.33
C SER A 4 66.23 -27.41 6.28
N LEU A 5 66.05 -26.11 6.61
CA LEU A 5 64.91 -25.58 7.31
C LEU A 5 63.82 -25.21 6.27
N SER A 6 62.77 -26.00 6.21
CA SER A 6 61.56 -25.64 5.51
C SER A 6 60.75 -24.63 6.32
N LYS A 7 60.58 -23.39 5.80
CA LYS A 7 59.72 -22.36 6.34
C LYS A 7 58.31 -22.58 5.81
N ALA A 8 57.37 -22.96 6.69
CA ALA A 8 55.95 -22.99 6.40
C ALA A 8 55.36 -21.58 6.52
N LEU A 9 54.78 -21.05 5.46
CA LEU A 9 53.97 -19.82 5.50
C LEU A 9 52.54 -20.16 5.95
N PRO A 10 51.95 -19.41 6.87
CA PRO A 10 50.54 -19.55 7.17
C PRO A 10 49.71 -18.86 6.08
N VAL A 11 48.79 -19.61 5.47
CA VAL A 11 47.76 -19.08 4.56
C VAL A 11 46.67 -18.47 5.43
N ALA A 12 46.62 -17.14 5.48
CA ALA A 12 45.52 -16.41 6.09
C ALA A 12 44.30 -16.44 5.14
N ALA A 13 43.30 -17.25 5.48
CA ALA A 13 42.01 -17.26 4.79
C ALA A 13 41.23 -15.99 5.14
N LEU A 14 41.14 -15.03 4.23
CA LEU A 14 40.23 -13.88 4.31
C LEU A 14 38.82 -14.39 4.07
N LEU A 15 38.00 -14.46 5.14
CA LEU A 15 36.56 -14.63 5.06
C LEU A 15 35.94 -13.28 4.62
N LEU A 16 35.70 -13.10 3.33
CA LEU A 16 34.83 -12.03 2.82
C LEU A 16 33.39 -12.36 3.22
N GLY A 17 32.93 -11.76 4.32
CA GLY A 17 31.51 -11.75 4.67
C GLY A 17 30.74 -10.97 3.61
N ALA A 18 29.93 -11.64 2.79
CA ALA A 18 29.00 -11.01 1.87
C ALA A 18 27.95 -10.24 2.69
N LEU A 19 28.09 -8.91 2.82
CA LEU A 19 26.98 -8.03 3.24
C LEU A 19 25.94 -8.07 2.12
N THR A 20 24.90 -8.89 2.28
CA THR A 20 23.68 -8.75 1.48
C THR A 20 23.01 -7.43 1.87
N PRO A 21 22.83 -6.48 0.94
CA PRO A 21 22.02 -5.29 1.26
C PRO A 21 20.61 -5.79 1.59
N ALA A 22 20.16 -5.54 2.80
CA ALA A 22 18.75 -5.66 3.14
C ALA A 22 18.01 -4.68 2.22
N ALA A 23 17.28 -5.20 1.23
CA ALA A 23 16.38 -4.39 0.43
C ALA A 23 15.40 -3.74 1.41
N ALA A 24 15.48 -2.41 1.56
CA ALA A 24 14.46 -1.65 2.24
C ALA A 24 13.14 -1.90 1.49
N SER A 25 12.26 -2.72 2.07
CA SER A 25 10.94 -2.99 1.50
C SER A 25 10.14 -1.72 1.65
N ALA A 26 9.92 -1.02 0.54
CA ALA A 26 9.12 0.20 0.50
C ALA A 26 7.61 -0.10 0.46
N ALA A 27 7.18 -1.30 0.78
CA ALA A 27 5.78 -1.75 0.86
C ALA A 27 5.71 -3.18 1.40
N LEU A 28 4.56 -3.59 1.94
CA LEU A 28 4.31 -4.96 2.37
C LEU A 28 4.36 -5.93 1.18
N ALA A 29 5.05 -7.05 1.36
CA ALA A 29 5.18 -8.07 0.32
C ALA A 29 3.87 -8.82 0.07
N VAL A 30 3.70 -9.34 -1.15
CA VAL A 30 2.61 -10.28 -1.48
C VAL A 30 2.71 -11.52 -0.56
N GLY A 31 1.56 -11.96 -0.05
CA GLY A 31 1.45 -13.05 0.93
C GLY A 31 1.51 -12.59 2.39
N ALA A 32 2.04 -11.39 2.68
CA ALA A 32 2.05 -10.84 4.04
C ALA A 32 0.62 -10.65 4.58
N LYS A 33 0.46 -10.72 5.90
CA LYS A 33 -0.80 -10.38 6.56
C LYS A 33 -0.99 -8.87 6.52
N ALA A 34 -2.13 -8.41 6.00
CA ALA A 34 -2.52 -7.00 6.09
C ALA A 34 -2.86 -6.65 7.55
N PRO A 35 -2.25 -5.62 8.13
CA PRO A 35 -2.63 -5.14 9.46
C PRO A 35 -4.11 -4.72 9.49
N ASP A 36 -4.88 -5.26 10.44
CA ASP A 36 -6.25 -4.78 10.64
C ASP A 36 -6.23 -3.41 11.32
N PHE A 37 -7.22 -2.58 11.01
CA PHE A 37 -7.35 -1.26 11.60
C PHE A 37 -8.81 -0.82 11.68
N THR A 38 -9.06 0.11 12.58
CA THR A 38 -10.29 0.89 12.65
C THR A 38 -9.94 2.37 12.63
N THR A 39 -10.59 3.14 11.75
CA THR A 39 -10.34 4.57 11.61
C THR A 39 -11.60 5.33 11.17
N ARG A 40 -11.51 6.66 11.12
CA ARG A 40 -12.56 7.52 10.59
C ARG A 40 -12.40 7.65 9.07
N GLY A 41 -13.49 7.49 8.37
CA GLY A 41 -13.57 7.68 6.93
C GLY A 41 -14.73 8.56 6.51
N ALA A 42 -14.79 8.87 5.23
CA ALA A 42 -15.84 9.63 4.58
C ALA A 42 -16.25 8.98 3.25
N ARG A 43 -17.54 9.02 2.94
CA ARG A 43 -18.10 8.64 1.64
C ARG A 43 -19.30 9.51 1.34
N ALA A 44 -19.37 10.04 0.13
CA ALA A 44 -20.48 10.92 -0.31
C ALA A 44 -20.77 12.06 0.68
N GLY A 45 -19.73 12.67 1.24
CA GLY A 45 -19.84 13.78 2.17
C GLY A 45 -20.25 13.41 3.61
N LYS A 46 -20.37 12.11 3.94
CA LYS A 46 -20.74 11.64 5.28
C LYS A 46 -19.60 10.87 5.92
N THR A 47 -19.31 11.17 7.18
CA THR A 47 -18.32 10.44 7.97
C THR A 47 -18.87 9.13 8.51
N PHE A 48 -18.01 8.14 8.68
CA PHE A 48 -18.33 6.86 9.29
C PHE A 48 -17.07 6.22 9.90
N THR A 49 -17.28 5.16 10.68
CA THR A 49 -16.15 4.34 11.18
C THR A 49 -15.87 3.21 10.21
N LEU A 50 -14.62 3.14 9.73
CA LEU A 50 -14.13 2.10 8.84
C LEU A 50 -13.32 1.08 9.62
N THR A 51 -13.65 -0.21 9.50
CA THR A 51 -12.85 -1.34 10.01
C THR A 51 -12.51 -2.24 8.83
N LEU A 52 -11.21 -2.49 8.57
CA LEU A 52 -10.77 -3.28 7.42
C LEU A 52 -11.34 -4.70 7.44
N SER A 53 -11.24 -5.40 8.57
CA SER A 53 -11.76 -6.78 8.69
C SER A 53 -13.26 -6.89 8.41
N HIS A 54 -14.06 -5.84 8.68
CA HIS A 54 -15.48 -5.80 8.30
C HIS A 54 -15.65 -5.68 6.78
N GLN A 55 -14.77 -4.94 6.10
CA GLN A 55 -14.82 -4.82 4.63
C GLN A 55 -14.44 -6.13 3.97
N LEU A 56 -13.41 -6.81 4.48
CA LEU A 56 -12.93 -8.10 3.94
C LEU A 56 -13.96 -9.22 4.01
N LYS A 57 -14.92 -9.16 4.93
CA LYS A 57 -16.08 -10.10 4.97
C LYS A 57 -16.98 -10.01 3.73
N ARG A 58 -16.90 -8.91 2.99
CA ARG A 58 -17.73 -8.64 1.81
C ARG A 58 -17.03 -9.01 0.50
N GLY A 59 -15.73 -9.23 0.53
CA GLY A 59 -14.88 -9.53 -0.62
C GLY A 59 -13.50 -8.91 -0.51
N PRO A 60 -12.68 -8.99 -1.58
CA PRO A 60 -11.37 -8.37 -1.60
C PRO A 60 -11.47 -6.85 -1.48
N VAL A 61 -10.44 -6.23 -0.89
CA VAL A 61 -10.34 -4.79 -0.71
C VAL A 61 -9.15 -4.27 -1.51
N VAL A 62 -9.38 -3.27 -2.35
CA VAL A 62 -8.35 -2.43 -2.91
C VAL A 62 -8.13 -1.28 -1.95
N LEU A 63 -7.00 -1.28 -1.26
CA LEU A 63 -6.59 -0.25 -0.31
C LEU A 63 -5.47 0.56 -0.96
N TYR A 64 -5.76 1.80 -1.42
CA TYR A 64 -4.74 2.63 -2.03
C TYR A 64 -4.40 3.82 -1.14
N PHE A 65 -3.10 4.00 -0.90
CA PHE A 65 -2.55 5.14 -0.17
C PHE A 65 -2.15 6.23 -1.15
N PHE A 66 -2.44 7.49 -0.80
CA PHE A 66 -2.08 8.66 -1.60
C PHE A 66 -1.56 9.79 -0.72
N PRO A 67 -0.58 10.59 -1.18
CA PRO A 67 0.13 11.55 -0.35
C PRO A 67 -0.73 12.61 0.32
N LYS A 68 -1.60 13.28 -0.46
CA LYS A 68 -2.39 14.41 0.06
C LYS A 68 -3.63 14.66 -0.79
N ALA A 69 -4.77 14.83 -0.11
CA ALA A 69 -6.03 15.21 -0.73
C ALA A 69 -5.91 16.55 -1.51
N PHE A 70 -6.66 16.66 -2.59
CA PHE A 70 -6.73 17.83 -3.48
C PHE A 70 -5.44 18.21 -4.24
N THR A 71 -4.35 17.42 -4.14
CA THR A 71 -3.22 17.60 -5.06
C THR A 71 -3.58 17.06 -6.45
N PRO A 72 -3.04 17.63 -7.54
CA PRO A 72 -3.44 17.26 -8.90
C PRO A 72 -3.36 15.76 -9.19
N GLY A 73 -2.26 15.09 -8.80
CA GLY A 73 -2.08 13.66 -9.01
C GLY A 73 -3.04 12.79 -8.18
N CYS A 74 -3.28 13.15 -6.91
CA CYS A 74 -4.20 12.41 -6.05
C CYS A 74 -5.66 12.59 -6.47
N SER A 75 -6.04 13.79 -6.90
CA SER A 75 -7.36 14.05 -7.49
C SER A 75 -7.58 13.28 -8.79
N ALA A 76 -6.57 13.23 -9.67
CA ALA A 76 -6.64 12.46 -10.91
C ALA A 76 -6.81 10.96 -10.63
N GLU A 77 -6.04 10.40 -9.70
CA GLU A 77 -6.16 9.00 -9.27
C GLU A 77 -7.55 8.67 -8.70
N ALA A 78 -8.07 9.53 -7.80
CA ALA A 78 -9.39 9.34 -7.24
C ALA A 78 -10.49 9.35 -8.30
N ARG A 79 -10.43 10.26 -9.27
CA ARG A 79 -11.37 10.31 -10.41
C ARG A 79 -11.25 9.07 -11.30
N GLU A 80 -10.04 8.55 -11.51
CA GLU A 80 -9.82 7.33 -12.29
C GLU A 80 -10.41 6.09 -11.58
N PHE A 81 -10.23 5.97 -10.25
CA PHE A 81 -10.94 4.96 -9.46
C PHE A 81 -12.45 5.14 -9.56
N ALA A 82 -12.98 6.36 -9.41
CA ALA A 82 -14.41 6.64 -9.50
C ALA A 82 -15.01 6.29 -10.87
N ALA A 83 -14.27 6.52 -11.95
CA ALA A 83 -14.67 6.16 -13.32
C ALA A 83 -14.73 4.63 -13.54
N ASN A 84 -13.93 3.85 -12.81
CA ASN A 84 -13.84 2.41 -12.95
C ASN A 84 -14.52 1.64 -11.79
N ILE A 85 -15.20 2.31 -10.86
CA ILE A 85 -15.73 1.68 -9.63
C ILE A 85 -16.67 0.51 -9.90
N ASP A 86 -17.47 0.59 -10.98
CA ASP A 86 -18.42 -0.46 -11.35
C ASP A 86 -17.71 -1.76 -11.76
N LYS A 87 -16.49 -1.67 -12.33
CA LYS A 87 -15.67 -2.83 -12.67
C LYS A 87 -15.18 -3.52 -11.41
N PHE A 88 -14.69 -2.74 -10.43
CA PHE A 88 -14.29 -3.28 -9.11
C PHE A 88 -15.47 -3.94 -8.40
N THR A 89 -16.64 -3.30 -8.39
CA THR A 89 -17.85 -3.83 -7.78
C THR A 89 -18.30 -5.13 -8.46
N LYS A 90 -18.30 -5.18 -9.81
CA LYS A 90 -18.58 -6.42 -10.56
C LYS A 90 -17.56 -7.52 -10.24
N ALA A 91 -16.32 -7.14 -9.98
CA ALA A 91 -15.28 -8.06 -9.54
C ALA A 91 -15.41 -8.47 -8.06
N GLY A 92 -16.39 -7.92 -7.32
CA GLY A 92 -16.65 -8.21 -5.91
C GLY A 92 -15.75 -7.46 -4.96
N ALA A 93 -14.96 -6.49 -5.44
CA ALA A 93 -14.02 -5.74 -4.64
C ALA A 93 -14.58 -4.41 -4.13
N THR A 94 -14.14 -4.01 -2.93
CA THR A 94 -14.36 -2.68 -2.37
C THR A 94 -13.09 -1.84 -2.55
N VAL A 95 -13.24 -0.59 -3.02
CA VAL A 95 -12.13 0.37 -3.14
C VAL A 95 -12.17 1.32 -1.94
N ILE A 96 -11.01 1.55 -1.32
CA ILE A 96 -10.82 2.47 -0.19
C ILE A 96 -9.53 3.26 -0.43
N GLY A 97 -9.63 4.60 -0.45
CA GLY A 97 -8.46 5.47 -0.46
C GLY A 97 -8.04 5.83 0.95
N MET A 98 -6.74 5.95 1.18
CA MET A 98 -6.15 6.29 2.47
C MET A 98 -5.13 7.41 2.33
N SER A 99 -5.20 8.39 3.21
CA SER A 99 -4.14 9.42 3.33
C SER A 99 -3.98 9.84 4.79
N ALA A 100 -2.92 10.56 5.10
CA ALA A 100 -2.72 11.13 6.43
C ALA A 100 -3.60 12.36 6.72
N ASP A 101 -4.38 12.80 5.73
CA ASP A 101 -5.26 13.96 5.90
C ASP A 101 -6.32 13.74 6.99
N PRO A 102 -6.73 14.80 7.72
CA PRO A 102 -7.84 14.75 8.64
C PRO A 102 -9.14 14.31 7.95
N VAL A 103 -10.02 13.61 8.67
CA VAL A 103 -11.29 13.14 8.09
C VAL A 103 -12.16 14.29 7.55
N ASP A 104 -12.06 15.48 8.12
CA ASP A 104 -12.84 16.64 7.68
C ASP A 104 -12.46 17.08 6.25
N ASP A 105 -11.18 17.04 5.89
CA ASP A 105 -10.70 17.26 4.51
C ASP A 105 -11.20 16.16 3.58
N LEU A 106 -11.23 14.92 4.06
CA LEU A 106 -11.69 13.76 3.30
C LEU A 106 -13.19 13.75 3.05
N VAL A 107 -14.00 14.43 3.86
CA VAL A 107 -15.44 14.63 3.61
C VAL A 107 -15.64 15.33 2.27
N ALA A 108 -14.98 16.48 2.05
CA ALA A 108 -15.08 17.22 0.80
C ALA A 108 -14.43 16.45 -0.37
N PHE A 109 -13.30 15.78 -0.13
CA PHE A 109 -12.62 14.96 -1.13
C PHE A 109 -13.49 13.79 -1.61
N SER A 110 -14.21 13.13 -0.69
CA SER A 110 -15.12 12.02 -1.02
C SER A 110 -16.24 12.40 -1.99
N THR A 111 -16.69 13.63 -1.94
CA THR A 111 -17.72 14.16 -2.87
C THR A 111 -17.13 14.67 -4.15
N LYS A 112 -16.11 15.53 -4.06
CA LYS A 112 -15.57 16.26 -5.22
C LYS A 112 -14.74 15.37 -6.14
N GLU A 113 -13.87 14.54 -5.57
CA GLU A 113 -12.91 13.77 -6.35
C GLU A 113 -13.30 12.29 -6.50
N CYS A 114 -13.91 11.71 -5.45
CA CYS A 114 -14.41 10.33 -5.49
C CYS A 114 -15.83 10.22 -6.04
N ALA A 115 -16.48 11.35 -6.37
CA ALA A 115 -17.87 11.42 -6.84
C ALA A 115 -18.86 10.65 -5.93
N GLY A 116 -18.59 10.54 -4.64
CA GLY A 116 -19.39 9.78 -3.68
C GLY A 116 -19.37 8.27 -3.85
N LYS A 117 -18.63 7.74 -4.84
CA LYS A 117 -18.73 6.35 -5.25
C LYS A 117 -18.02 5.36 -4.33
N PHE A 118 -16.93 5.76 -3.70
CA PHE A 118 -16.16 4.92 -2.78
C PHE A 118 -15.71 5.71 -1.55
N ALA A 119 -15.20 5.01 -0.55
CA ALA A 119 -14.76 5.59 0.70
C ALA A 119 -13.32 6.08 0.65
N VAL A 120 -13.03 7.16 1.35
CA VAL A 120 -11.68 7.58 1.74
C VAL A 120 -11.59 7.64 3.25
N ALA A 121 -10.41 7.37 3.82
CA ALA A 121 -10.24 7.33 5.27
C ALA A 121 -8.88 7.85 5.71
N SER A 122 -8.82 8.34 6.96
CA SER A 122 -7.60 8.89 7.54
C SER A 122 -6.66 7.77 8.00
N ALA A 123 -5.42 7.79 7.51
CA ALA A 123 -4.36 6.89 7.92
C ALA A 123 -3.54 7.55 9.04
N GLY A 124 -3.81 7.18 10.28
CA GLY A 124 -2.97 7.58 11.42
C GLY A 124 -1.59 6.91 11.38
N PRO A 125 -0.64 7.37 12.23
CA PRO A 125 0.75 6.89 12.23
C PRO A 125 0.91 5.37 12.34
N THR A 126 0.05 4.72 13.12
CA THR A 126 0.06 3.25 13.27
C THR A 126 -0.29 2.53 11.98
N ILE A 127 -1.26 3.05 11.21
CA ILE A 127 -1.66 2.49 9.91
C ILE A 127 -0.53 2.71 8.90
N ILE A 128 0.01 3.93 8.82
CA ILE A 128 1.12 4.29 7.92
C ILE A 128 2.31 3.37 8.14
N LYS A 129 2.73 3.21 9.41
CA LYS A 129 3.82 2.31 9.78
C LYS A 129 3.49 0.84 9.49
N GLY A 130 2.27 0.41 9.82
CA GLY A 130 1.85 -0.98 9.63
C GLY A 130 1.83 -1.43 8.17
N TYR A 131 1.50 -0.52 7.26
CA TYR A 131 1.49 -0.77 5.81
C TYR A 131 2.80 -0.41 5.11
N ASP A 132 3.78 0.11 5.85
CA ASP A 132 5.09 0.54 5.32
C ASP A 132 4.94 1.54 4.15
N VAL A 133 4.09 2.55 4.36
CA VAL A 133 3.74 3.56 3.34
C VAL A 133 4.10 4.98 3.79
N ALA A 134 5.04 5.12 4.72
CA ALA A 134 5.53 6.44 5.11
C ALA A 134 6.33 7.06 3.96
N MET A 135 6.02 8.31 3.61
CA MET A 135 6.81 9.04 2.62
C MET A 135 8.20 9.39 3.19
N PRO A 136 9.31 8.94 2.59
CA PRO A 136 10.64 9.08 3.18
C PRO A 136 11.11 10.53 3.40
N ILE A 137 10.69 11.44 2.51
CA ILE A 137 11.17 12.84 2.48
C ILE A 137 10.17 13.85 3.05
N MET A 138 8.95 13.43 3.39
CA MET A 138 7.90 14.31 3.92
C MET A 138 7.16 13.61 5.06
N SER A 139 7.55 13.91 6.29
CA SER A 139 6.88 13.34 7.48
C SER A 139 5.39 13.70 7.51
N GLY A 140 4.58 12.77 8.00
CA GLY A 140 3.13 12.97 8.10
C GLY A 140 2.36 12.79 6.79
N MET A 141 2.99 12.28 5.74
CA MET A 141 2.34 11.88 4.49
C MET A 141 2.54 10.39 4.21
N THR A 142 1.64 9.82 3.42
CA THR A 142 1.86 8.51 2.82
C THR A 142 2.55 8.64 1.47
N ASP A 143 3.28 7.63 1.07
CA ASP A 143 3.65 7.44 -0.34
C ASP A 143 2.43 7.08 -1.18
N ARG A 144 2.66 6.70 -2.44
CA ARG A 144 1.59 6.20 -3.30
C ARG A 144 1.77 4.69 -3.49
N THR A 145 0.99 3.93 -2.72
CA THR A 145 1.01 2.47 -2.75
C THR A 145 -0.42 1.92 -2.77
N SER A 146 -0.71 1.01 -3.67
CA SER A 146 -1.99 0.33 -3.78
C SER A 146 -1.82 -1.15 -3.47
N TYR A 147 -2.61 -1.65 -2.54
CA TYR A 147 -2.70 -3.06 -2.18
C TYR A 147 -4.03 -3.66 -2.66
N VAL A 148 -4.02 -4.90 -3.11
CA VAL A 148 -5.21 -5.74 -3.16
C VAL A 148 -5.11 -6.74 -2.00
N ILE A 149 -6.10 -6.70 -1.11
CA ILE A 149 -6.16 -7.54 0.09
C ILE A 149 -7.24 -8.59 -0.12
N SER A 150 -6.87 -9.86 -0.01
CA SER A 150 -7.81 -10.98 -0.13
C SER A 150 -8.78 -11.03 1.06
N PRO A 151 -9.95 -11.70 0.94
CA PRO A 151 -10.86 -11.92 2.07
C PRO A 151 -10.22 -12.60 3.28
N SER A 152 -9.13 -13.35 3.07
CA SER A 152 -8.35 -13.97 4.15
C SER A 152 -7.42 -12.98 4.90
N GLY A 153 -7.42 -11.70 4.52
CA GLY A 153 -6.58 -10.66 5.14
C GLY A 153 -5.11 -10.72 4.72
N ARG A 154 -4.79 -11.29 3.56
CA ARG A 154 -3.42 -11.31 3.01
C ARG A 154 -3.30 -10.37 1.82
N ILE A 155 -2.13 -9.75 1.69
CA ILE A 155 -1.78 -8.98 0.51
C ILE A 155 -1.72 -9.93 -0.69
N ALA A 156 -2.61 -9.75 -1.64
CA ALA A 156 -2.64 -10.53 -2.89
C ALA A 156 -1.86 -9.85 -4.01
N PHE A 157 -1.75 -8.51 -3.95
CA PHE A 157 -1.04 -7.70 -4.93
C PHE A 157 -0.59 -6.39 -4.30
N VAL A 158 0.52 -5.84 -4.77
CA VAL A 158 1.04 -4.53 -4.40
C VAL A 158 1.57 -3.80 -5.64
N HIS A 159 1.27 -2.51 -5.72
CA HIS A 159 1.84 -1.58 -6.70
C HIS A 159 2.25 -0.30 -5.97
N SER A 160 3.55 -0.01 -5.94
CA SER A 160 4.12 1.15 -5.23
C SER A 160 4.91 1.98 -6.23
N GLU A 161 4.33 3.10 -6.64
CA GLU A 161 4.93 4.05 -7.57
C GLU A 161 4.33 5.45 -7.32
N MET A 162 5.16 6.50 -7.26
CA MET A 162 4.66 7.85 -7.00
C MET A 162 3.79 8.42 -8.13
N ARG A 163 3.98 7.97 -9.35
CA ARG A 163 3.13 8.32 -10.49
C ARG A 163 1.79 7.60 -10.37
N TYR A 164 0.68 8.36 -10.38
CA TYR A 164 -0.67 7.80 -10.19
C TYR A 164 -1.12 6.90 -11.34
N ALA A 165 -0.64 7.16 -12.56
CA ALA A 165 -1.01 6.38 -13.74
C ALA A 165 -0.57 4.92 -13.60
N GLY A 166 -1.52 4.00 -13.76
CA GLY A 166 -1.26 2.55 -13.65
C GLY A 166 -1.87 1.89 -12.42
N HIS A 167 -2.04 2.60 -11.30
CA HIS A 167 -2.59 2.03 -10.05
C HIS A 167 -3.97 1.40 -10.24
N VAL A 168 -4.89 2.12 -10.90
CA VAL A 168 -6.25 1.63 -11.14
C VAL A 168 -6.24 0.40 -12.04
N LYS A 169 -5.51 0.44 -13.17
CA LYS A 169 -5.41 -0.68 -14.11
C LYS A 169 -4.79 -1.91 -13.46
N ALA A 170 -3.69 -1.74 -12.72
CA ALA A 170 -2.97 -2.84 -12.10
C ALA A 170 -3.81 -3.51 -10.99
N THR A 171 -4.45 -2.73 -10.12
CA THR A 171 -5.30 -3.27 -9.04
C THR A 171 -6.56 -3.92 -9.58
N LEU A 172 -7.18 -3.39 -10.64
CA LEU A 172 -8.34 -4.01 -11.28
C LEU A 172 -7.96 -5.38 -11.87
N ALA A 173 -6.86 -5.47 -12.61
CA ALA A 173 -6.37 -6.73 -13.16
C ALA A 173 -6.09 -7.77 -12.05
N ALA A 174 -5.49 -7.34 -10.93
CA ALA A 174 -5.24 -8.22 -9.80
C ALA A 174 -6.53 -8.74 -9.15
N VAL A 175 -7.55 -7.88 -8.97
CA VAL A 175 -8.86 -8.29 -8.44
C VAL A 175 -9.56 -9.27 -9.39
N GLU A 176 -9.53 -9.02 -10.70
CA GLU A 176 -10.12 -9.90 -11.70
C GLU A 176 -9.44 -11.29 -11.74
N ALA A 177 -8.12 -11.34 -11.55
CA ALA A 177 -7.36 -12.59 -11.48
C ALA A 177 -7.72 -13.45 -10.25
N MET A 178 -8.22 -12.86 -9.17
CA MET A 178 -8.65 -13.59 -7.96
C MET A 178 -9.98 -14.35 -8.13
N LYS A 179 -10.73 -14.13 -9.23
CA LYS A 179 -11.99 -14.80 -9.53
C LYS A 179 -11.83 -16.15 -10.24
N LYS A 180 -10.63 -16.40 -10.73
CA LYS A 180 -10.28 -17.65 -11.44
C LYS A 180 -9.86 -18.74 -10.46
#